data_19add18f550a3986f3c8b22e4e192742
#
_entry.id   19add18f550a3986f3c8b22e4e192742
#
_cell.length_a   1.000
_cell.length_b   1.000
_cell.length_c   1.000
_cell.angle_alpha   90.00
_cell.angle_beta   90.00
_cell.angle_gamma   90.00
#
_symmetry.space_group_name_H-M   'P 1'
#
loop_
_entity.id
_entity.type
_entity.pdbx_description
1 polymer ?
#
loop_
_entity_poly.entity_id
_entity_poly.type
_entity_poly.pdbx_seq_one_letter_code
_entity_poly.pdbx_strand_id
1 'polypeptide(L)' 'VKLFPPAVLDVIADVANEHGLAPAEVLGRGCRPQLARARVAVMKRLRDSDQSETTIGRYFGITQQAVSIALKRAAR' A
#
# COMPACT_ATOMS: atom_id res chain seq x y z
N VAL A 1 -4.09 4.08 -17.29
CA VAL A 1 -4.04 2.76 -16.62
C VAL A 1 -2.71 2.64 -15.90
N LYS A 2 -2.79 2.43 -14.59
CA LYS A 2 -1.58 2.20 -13.80
C LYS A 2 -1.14 0.75 -13.96
N LEU A 3 0.10 0.57 -14.41
CA LEU A 3 0.68 -0.76 -14.50
C LEU A 3 1.52 -1.00 -13.24
N PHE A 4 1.19 -2.04 -12.51
CA PHE A 4 1.97 -2.45 -11.34
C PHE A 4 2.88 -3.61 -11.72
N PRO A 5 4.13 -3.62 -11.27
CA PRO A 5 4.98 -4.79 -11.42
C PRO A 5 4.32 -6.03 -10.78
N PRO A 6 4.52 -7.23 -11.35
CA PRO A 6 3.91 -8.45 -10.77
C PRO A 6 4.23 -8.64 -9.29
N ALA A 7 5.45 -8.33 -8.86
CA ALA A 7 5.83 -8.46 -7.45
C ALA A 7 4.99 -7.55 -6.54
N VAL A 8 4.65 -6.35 -7.01
CA VAL A 8 3.82 -5.42 -6.25
C VAL A 8 2.38 -5.93 -6.17
N LEU A 9 1.86 -6.46 -7.28
CA LEU A 9 0.52 -7.06 -7.29
C LEU A 9 0.43 -8.24 -6.32
N ASP A 10 1.47 -9.05 -6.24
CA ASP A 10 1.51 -10.18 -5.30
C ASP A 10 1.46 -9.70 -3.85
N VAL A 11 2.20 -8.65 -3.53
CA VAL A 11 2.17 -8.06 -2.16
C VAL A 11 0.78 -7.54 -1.85
N ILE A 12 0.16 -6.83 -2.79
CA ILE A 12 -1.18 -6.28 -2.60
C ILE A 12 -2.19 -7.41 -2.38
N ALA A 13 -2.12 -8.46 -3.17
CA ALA A 13 -3.02 -9.61 -3.05
C ALA A 13 -2.85 -10.31 -1.69
N ASP A 14 -1.60 -10.53 -1.27
CA ASP A 14 -1.31 -11.17 0.02
C ASP A 14 -1.85 -10.36 1.18
N VAL A 15 -1.59 -9.06 1.18
CA VAL A 15 -2.05 -8.17 2.26
C VAL A 15 -3.58 -8.08 2.26
N ALA A 16 -4.19 -7.94 1.09
CA ALA A 16 -5.65 -7.89 0.99
C ALA A 16 -6.27 -9.16 1.57
N ASN A 17 -5.71 -10.32 1.22
CA ASN A 17 -6.19 -11.59 1.72
C ASN A 17 -6.06 -11.68 3.26
N GLU A 18 -4.95 -11.22 3.82
CA GLU A 18 -4.74 -11.21 5.27
C GLU A 18 -5.77 -10.33 5.99
N HIS A 19 -6.23 -9.27 5.34
CA HIS A 19 -7.21 -8.34 5.90
C HIS A 19 -8.65 -8.66 5.52
N GLY A 20 -8.88 -9.76 4.79
CA GLY A 20 -10.22 -10.13 4.34
C GLY A 20 -10.80 -9.18 3.29
N LEU A 21 -9.94 -8.59 2.48
CA LEU A 21 -10.33 -7.61 1.46
C LEU A 21 -9.96 -8.10 0.06
N ALA A 22 -10.63 -7.56 -0.96
CA ALA A 22 -10.23 -7.79 -2.34
C ALA A 22 -9.08 -6.85 -2.71
N PRO A 23 -8.14 -7.26 -3.56
CA PRO A 23 -7.06 -6.36 -4.01
C PRO A 23 -7.59 -5.06 -4.62
N ALA A 24 -8.69 -5.12 -5.36
CA ALA A 24 -9.31 -3.93 -5.95
C ALA A 24 -9.78 -2.93 -4.89
N GLU A 25 -10.20 -3.40 -3.73
CA GLU A 25 -10.59 -2.51 -2.63
C GLU A 25 -9.39 -1.76 -2.06
N VAL A 26 -8.26 -2.45 -1.93
CA VAL A 26 -7.02 -1.82 -1.43
C VAL A 26 -6.54 -0.74 -2.40
N LEU A 27 -6.64 -0.99 -3.69
CA LEU A 27 -6.22 -0.04 -4.73
C LEU A 27 -7.27 1.04 -5.01
N GLY A 28 -8.50 0.87 -4.50
CA GLY A 28 -9.58 1.82 -4.73
C GLY A 28 -9.47 3.06 -3.86
N ARG A 29 -10.51 3.90 -3.93
CA ARG A 29 -10.55 5.19 -3.22
C ARG A 29 -11.29 5.17 -1.90
N GLY A 30 -11.68 3.99 -1.42
CA GLY A 30 -12.39 3.89 -0.16
C GLY A 30 -11.59 4.44 1.01
N CYS A 31 -12.29 4.96 2.01
CA CYS A 31 -11.67 5.58 3.20
C CYS A 31 -11.93 4.81 4.48
N ARG A 32 -12.45 3.60 4.39
CA ARG A 32 -12.71 2.80 5.59
C ARG A 32 -11.41 2.49 6.35
N PRO A 33 -11.45 2.44 7.69
CA PRO A 33 -10.25 2.14 8.48
C PRO A 33 -9.54 0.85 8.07
N GLN A 34 -10.29 -0.19 7.70
CA GLN A 34 -9.72 -1.45 7.22
C GLN A 34 -8.85 -1.24 5.98
N LEU A 35 -9.34 -0.41 5.05
CA LEU A 35 -8.60 -0.11 3.82
C LEU A 35 -7.33 0.67 4.11
N ALA A 36 -7.40 1.62 5.04
CA ALA A 36 -6.24 2.39 5.44
C ALA A 36 -5.17 1.49 6.04
N ARG A 37 -5.55 0.58 6.90
CA ARG A 37 -4.62 -0.38 7.51
C ARG A 37 -3.98 -1.29 6.48
N ALA A 38 -4.77 -1.79 5.54
CA ALA A 38 -4.26 -2.66 4.48
C ALA A 38 -3.27 -1.92 3.59
N ARG A 39 -3.56 -0.67 3.23
CA ARG A 39 -2.66 0.15 2.43
C ARG A 39 -1.34 0.40 3.13
N VAL A 40 -1.37 0.71 4.42
CA VAL A 40 -0.16 0.90 5.20
C VAL A 40 0.65 -0.38 5.27
N ALA A 41 0.00 -1.53 5.43
CA ALA A 41 0.69 -2.83 5.43
C ALA A 41 1.37 -3.10 4.10
N VAL A 42 0.72 -2.76 2.97
CA VAL A 42 1.34 -2.87 1.64
C VAL A 42 2.55 -1.96 1.54
N MET A 43 2.42 -0.71 1.96
CA MET A 43 3.51 0.27 1.93
C MET A 43 4.72 -0.25 2.71
N LYS A 44 4.49 -0.80 3.88
CA LYS A 44 5.54 -1.33 4.74
C LYS A 44 6.27 -2.49 4.06
N ARG A 45 5.54 -3.43 3.48
CA ARG A 45 6.15 -4.55 2.77
C ARG A 45 6.96 -4.11 1.56
N LEU A 46 6.42 -3.13 0.80
CA LEU A 46 7.14 -2.60 -0.35
C LEU A 46 8.41 -1.88 0.08
N ARG A 47 8.36 -1.15 1.19
CA ARG A 47 9.54 -0.47 1.72
C ARG A 47 10.59 -1.47 2.18
N ASP A 48 10.18 -2.56 2.81
CA ASP A 48 11.07 -3.65 3.23
C ASP A 48 11.71 -4.35 2.03
N SER A 49 11.08 -4.26 0.85
CA SER A 49 11.61 -4.81 -0.41
C SER A 49 12.41 -3.78 -1.21
N ASP A 50 12.94 -2.76 -0.54
CA ASP A 50 13.79 -1.71 -1.14
C ASP A 50 13.08 -0.79 -2.14
N GLN A 51 11.75 -0.74 -2.11
CA GLN A 51 11.02 0.23 -2.91
C GLN A 51 11.11 1.61 -2.24
N SER A 52 11.37 2.65 -3.00
CA SER A 52 11.44 4.00 -2.45
C SER A 52 10.04 4.51 -2.09
N GLU A 53 9.99 5.44 -1.13
CA GLU A 53 8.72 6.07 -0.74
C GLU A 53 8.07 6.81 -1.90
N THR A 54 8.87 7.40 -2.78
CA THR A 54 8.37 8.07 -3.98
C THR A 54 7.67 7.07 -4.90
N THR A 55 8.28 5.91 -5.11
CA THR A 55 7.70 4.86 -5.95
C THR A 55 6.41 4.33 -5.34
N ILE A 56 6.42 4.08 -4.02
CA ILE A 56 5.23 3.62 -3.30
C ILE A 56 4.10 4.63 -3.43
N GLY A 57 4.41 5.92 -3.28
CA GLY A 57 3.42 6.99 -3.44
C GLY A 57 2.79 6.99 -4.82
N ARG A 58 3.56 6.70 -5.86
CA ARG A 58 3.03 6.61 -7.22
C ARG A 58 2.01 5.49 -7.36
N TYR A 59 2.24 4.36 -6.73
CA TYR A 59 1.29 3.24 -6.79
C TYR A 59 -0.06 3.60 -6.18
N PHE A 60 -0.05 4.36 -5.09
CA PHE A 60 -1.28 4.75 -4.40
C PHE A 60 -1.81 6.13 -4.80
N GLY A 61 -1.10 6.84 -5.68
CA GLY A 61 -1.52 8.18 -6.09
C GLY A 61 -1.43 9.23 -4.98
N ILE A 62 -0.46 9.07 -4.09
CA ILE A 62 -0.22 9.99 -2.98
C ILE A 62 1.22 10.50 -3.00
N THR A 63 1.50 11.52 -2.19
CA THR A 63 2.84 12.09 -2.14
C THR A 63 3.81 11.22 -1.32
N GLN A 64 5.10 11.42 -1.54
CA GLN A 64 6.14 10.78 -0.74
C GLN A 64 5.96 11.11 0.75
N GLN A 65 5.61 12.36 1.06
CA GLN A 65 5.39 12.77 2.45
C GLN A 65 4.25 11.99 3.10
N ALA A 66 3.17 11.77 2.35
CA ALA A 66 2.04 10.98 2.86
C ALA A 66 2.47 9.55 3.16
N VAL A 67 3.29 8.94 2.30
CA VAL A 67 3.84 7.60 2.53
C VAL A 67 4.70 7.59 3.79
N SER A 68 5.59 8.57 3.93
CA SER A 68 6.48 8.67 5.09
C SER A 68 5.68 8.78 6.39
N ILE A 69 4.65 9.61 6.42
CA ILE A 69 3.79 9.78 7.59
C ILE A 69 3.07 8.47 7.92
N ALA A 70 2.51 7.80 6.91
CA ALA A 70 1.82 6.54 7.11
C ALA A 70 2.74 5.47 7.71
N LEU A 71 3.96 5.36 7.19
CA LEU A 71 4.95 4.40 7.68
C LEU A 71 5.38 4.70 9.12
N LYS A 72 5.55 5.97 9.45
CA LYS A 72 5.90 6.37 10.82
C LYS A 72 4.80 6.03 11.81
N ARG A 73 3.54 6.24 11.42
CA ARG A 73 2.39 5.88 12.27
C ARG A 73 2.30 4.37 12.47
N ALA A 74 2.59 3.60 11.45
CA ALA A 74 2.55 2.14 11.52
C ALA A 74 3.66 1.57 12.40
N ALA A 75 4.77 2.29 12.55
CA ALA A 75 5.91 1.85 13.37
C ALA A 75 5.72 2.06 14.87
N ARG A 76 4.65 2.70 15.27
CA ARG A 76 4.36 2.96 16.70
C ARG A 76 3.76 1.75 17.38
#